data_8d17c6966cf96ac49eec5893d555a79e
#
_entry.id   8d17c6966cf96ac49eec5893d555a79e
#
_cell.length_a   1.000
_cell.length_b   1.000
_cell.length_c   1.000
_cell.angle_alpha   90.00
_cell.angle_beta   90.00
_cell.angle_gamma   90.00
#
_symmetry.space_group_name_H-M   'P 1'
#
loop_
_entity.id
_entity.type
_entity.pdbx_description
1 polymer ?
#
loop_
_entity_poly.entity_id
_entity_poly.type
_entity_poly.pdbx_seq_one_letter_code
_entity_poly.pdbx_strand_id
1 'polypeptide(L)'
;MSGPRVTGLTGVTLQDVPAVCHDCVWWQSRDGRATEKRKWIEKAETEWGPWGTVYYDANGDVLGSMQYGPAELFPRAAELPAGPPSADAVLVTCAYLVEASSPWVMQSLFLAAIGDARDRGAKALETFAYRYREGESQYERFQVHKTIFPSDFLADFGFQTLRRAGHVELARLEFGGLVPVAEGSREKVLRVVKEAFTPAPAPVPPGP
;
A
#
# COMPACT_ATOMS: atom_id res chain seq x y z
N MET A 1 7.28 15.88 21.97
CA MET A 1 7.54 14.73 21.10
C MET A 1 6.24 14.48 20.36
N SER A 2 6.24 14.60 19.03
CA SER A 2 5.08 14.25 18.20
C SER A 2 4.99 12.72 18.11
N GLY A 3 3.76 12.17 18.20
CA GLY A 3 3.56 10.73 17.99
C GLY A 3 3.81 10.30 16.55
N PRO A 4 3.72 8.98 16.25
CA PRO A 4 3.78 8.47 14.88
C PRO A 4 2.73 9.14 14.00
N ARG A 5 3.05 9.41 12.73
CA ARG A 5 2.14 10.10 11.80
C ARG A 5 2.19 9.52 10.40
N VAL A 6 1.08 9.64 9.70
CA VAL A 6 0.99 9.39 8.25
C VAL A 6 0.75 10.73 7.55
N THR A 7 1.51 11.00 6.50
CA THR A 7 1.37 12.22 5.69
C THR A 7 1.26 11.86 4.21
N GLY A 8 0.79 12.80 3.39
CA GLY A 8 0.74 12.62 1.94
C GLY A 8 2.13 12.47 1.33
N LEU A 9 2.25 11.57 0.36
CA LEU A 9 3.43 11.45 -0.50
C LEU A 9 3.32 12.47 -1.64
N THR A 10 4.27 13.40 -1.66
CA THR A 10 4.37 14.54 -2.58
C THR A 10 5.80 14.66 -3.08
N GLY A 11 6.07 15.57 -4.01
CA GLY A 11 7.45 15.90 -4.43
C GLY A 11 8.33 16.36 -3.27
N VAL A 12 7.76 16.99 -2.24
CA VAL A 12 8.47 17.42 -1.04
C VAL A 12 8.82 16.21 -0.15
N THR A 13 7.82 15.40 0.23
CA THR A 13 8.03 14.25 1.12
C THR A 13 8.70 13.06 0.43
N LEU A 14 8.82 13.09 -0.90
CA LEU A 14 9.59 12.10 -1.67
C LEU A 14 11.08 12.09 -1.25
N GLN A 15 11.62 13.20 -0.77
CA GLN A 15 13.01 13.27 -0.32
C GLN A 15 13.26 12.44 0.95
N ASP A 16 12.23 12.17 1.71
CA ASP A 16 12.31 11.42 2.97
C ASP A 16 12.24 9.90 2.75
N VAL A 17 11.68 9.43 1.61
CA VAL A 17 11.60 7.99 1.32
C VAL A 17 12.92 7.47 0.75
N PRO A 18 13.15 6.14 0.74
CA PRO A 18 14.39 5.56 0.24
C PRO A 18 14.73 5.98 -1.19
N ALA A 19 16.01 6.24 -1.45
CA ALA A 19 16.52 6.76 -2.72
C ALA A 19 16.08 5.93 -3.95
N VAL A 20 15.88 4.63 -3.80
CA VAL A 20 15.36 3.75 -4.86
C VAL A 20 14.00 4.19 -5.39
N CYS A 21 13.21 4.92 -4.60
CA CYS A 21 11.90 5.42 -4.98
C CYS A 21 11.96 6.78 -5.71
N HIS A 22 13.05 7.54 -5.56
CA HIS A 22 13.16 8.91 -6.06
C HIS A 22 13.02 8.96 -7.60
N ASP A 23 13.73 8.09 -8.29
CA ASP A 23 13.76 8.05 -9.76
C ASP A 23 12.96 6.88 -10.33
N CYS A 24 12.32 6.07 -9.49
CA CYS A 24 11.54 4.93 -9.94
C CYS A 24 10.32 5.39 -10.72
N VAL A 25 10.24 5.00 -11.99
CA VAL A 25 9.12 5.28 -12.91
C VAL A 25 8.48 4.00 -13.44
N TRP A 26 8.60 2.90 -12.72
CA TRP A 26 8.14 1.60 -13.19
C TRP A 26 6.64 1.58 -13.53
N TRP A 27 5.81 2.15 -12.67
CA TRP A 27 4.36 2.24 -12.89
C TRP A 27 3.97 3.33 -13.88
N GLN A 28 4.77 4.38 -13.98
CA GLN A 28 4.53 5.56 -14.82
C GLN A 28 4.94 5.36 -16.29
N SER A 29 5.71 4.31 -16.59
CA SER A 29 6.22 4.03 -17.95
C SER A 29 5.54 2.80 -18.55
N ARG A 30 5.05 2.91 -19.80
CA ARG A 30 4.48 1.77 -20.53
C ARG A 30 5.54 0.84 -21.10
N ASP A 31 6.48 1.39 -21.82
CA ASP A 31 7.42 0.69 -22.70
C ASP A 31 8.85 0.69 -22.20
N GLY A 32 9.05 0.91 -20.89
CA GLY A 32 10.37 1.00 -20.27
C GLY A 32 11.15 2.24 -20.62
N ARG A 33 10.56 3.18 -21.38
CA ARG A 33 11.16 4.48 -21.66
C ARG A 33 11.05 5.35 -20.41
N ALA A 34 12.14 6.03 -20.08
CA ALA A 34 12.20 6.92 -18.96
C ALA A 34 11.18 8.06 -19.12
N THR A 35 10.08 7.96 -18.37
CA THR A 35 9.26 9.14 -18.11
C THR A 35 10.03 9.98 -17.09
N GLU A 36 10.13 11.28 -17.32
CA GLU A 36 10.76 12.15 -16.34
C GLU A 36 9.92 12.14 -15.05
N LYS A 37 10.42 11.56 -13.98
CA LYS A 37 9.72 11.43 -12.69
C LYS A 37 9.17 12.78 -12.23
N ARG A 38 9.94 13.85 -12.40
CA ARG A 38 9.54 15.21 -12.03
C ARG A 38 8.27 15.66 -12.76
N LYS A 39 8.20 15.50 -14.08
CA LYS A 39 7.00 15.88 -14.86
C LYS A 39 5.78 15.07 -14.44
N TRP A 40 5.99 13.79 -14.14
CA TRP A 40 4.90 12.97 -13.62
C TRP A 40 4.42 13.46 -12.26
N ILE A 41 5.33 13.84 -11.34
CA ILE A 41 4.98 14.40 -10.03
C ILE A 41 4.15 15.68 -10.20
N GLU A 42 4.63 16.63 -11.00
CA GLU A 42 3.93 17.89 -11.29
C GLU A 42 2.51 17.64 -11.83
N LYS A 43 2.37 16.67 -12.74
CA LYS A 43 1.06 16.24 -13.25
C LYS A 43 0.19 15.62 -12.15
N ALA A 44 0.71 14.66 -11.40
CA ALA A 44 -0.03 13.96 -10.37
C ALA A 44 -0.52 14.91 -9.27
N GLU A 45 0.33 15.83 -8.80
CA GLU A 45 -0.04 16.83 -7.80
C GLU A 45 -1.08 17.82 -8.30
N THR A 46 -1.03 18.19 -9.59
CA THR A 46 -2.01 19.11 -10.20
C THR A 46 -3.38 18.44 -10.39
N GLU A 47 -3.40 17.20 -10.88
CA GLU A 47 -4.64 16.50 -11.25
C GLU A 47 -5.29 15.77 -10.08
N TRP A 48 -4.49 15.32 -9.11
CA TRP A 48 -4.92 14.46 -8.02
C TRP A 48 -4.56 15.01 -6.62
N GLY A 49 -3.40 15.63 -6.45
CA GLY A 49 -2.81 16.01 -5.17
C GLY A 49 -1.77 14.99 -4.69
N PRO A 50 -1.64 14.73 -3.38
CA PRO A 50 -0.76 13.69 -2.87
C PRO A 50 -1.07 12.35 -3.53
N TRP A 51 -0.05 11.70 -4.08
CA TRP A 51 -0.14 10.46 -4.85
C TRP A 51 0.33 9.23 -4.06
N GLY A 52 0.12 9.30 -2.74
CA GLY A 52 0.47 8.25 -1.81
C GLY A 52 0.56 8.74 -0.38
N THR A 53 1.13 7.91 0.49
CA THR A 53 1.35 8.21 1.91
C THR A 53 2.74 7.79 2.37
N VAL A 54 3.26 8.49 3.39
CA VAL A 54 4.51 8.19 4.09
C VAL A 54 4.20 8.04 5.57
N TYR A 55 4.71 6.99 6.18
CA TYR A 55 4.62 6.74 7.62
C TYR A 55 5.92 7.13 8.31
N TYR A 56 5.81 8.00 9.31
CA TYR A 56 6.90 8.42 10.18
C TYR A 56 6.70 7.89 11.60
N ASP A 57 7.76 7.48 12.23
CA ASP A 57 7.77 7.14 13.65
C ASP A 57 7.71 8.38 14.55
N ALA A 58 7.79 8.18 15.88
CA ALA A 58 7.78 9.26 16.86
C ALA A 58 9.04 10.15 16.82
N ASN A 59 10.14 9.67 16.25
CA ASN A 59 11.40 10.40 16.08
C ASN A 59 11.40 11.23 14.79
N GLY A 60 10.49 10.93 13.86
CA GLY A 60 10.41 11.53 12.54
C GLY A 60 11.11 10.73 11.46
N ASP A 61 11.56 9.51 11.75
CA ASP A 61 12.16 8.61 10.79
C ASP A 61 11.07 7.93 9.94
N VAL A 62 11.34 7.80 8.63
CA VAL A 62 10.42 7.10 7.72
C VAL A 62 10.51 5.59 7.95
N LEU A 63 9.39 4.96 8.25
CA LEU A 63 9.28 3.50 8.38
C LEU A 63 8.68 2.83 7.13
N GLY A 64 7.96 3.60 6.30
CA GLY A 64 7.41 3.07 5.06
C GLY A 64 6.67 4.13 4.24
N SER A 65 6.39 3.78 2.99
CA SER A 65 5.60 4.60 2.07
C SER A 65 4.76 3.72 1.16
N MET A 66 3.68 4.29 0.64
CA MET A 66 2.78 3.63 -0.31
C MET A 66 2.38 4.62 -1.40
N GLN A 67 2.42 4.19 -2.67
CA GLN A 67 1.99 4.98 -3.81
C GLN A 67 0.61 4.52 -4.26
N TYR A 68 -0.30 5.47 -4.50
CA TYR A 68 -1.63 5.21 -5.06
C TYR A 68 -2.20 6.45 -5.74
N GLY A 69 -3.23 6.25 -6.54
CA GLY A 69 -3.96 7.31 -7.25
C GLY A 69 -4.86 6.73 -8.35
N PRO A 70 -5.45 7.59 -9.19
CA PRO A 70 -6.19 7.15 -10.37
C PRO A 70 -5.32 6.32 -11.30
N ALA A 71 -5.89 5.29 -11.92
CA ALA A 71 -5.15 4.36 -12.78
C ALA A 71 -4.47 5.06 -13.98
N GLU A 72 -5.02 6.18 -14.42
CA GLU A 72 -4.50 7.00 -15.53
C GLU A 72 -3.11 7.58 -15.24
N LEU A 73 -2.77 7.77 -13.97
CA LEU A 73 -1.42 8.19 -13.55
C LEU A 73 -0.39 7.05 -13.63
N PHE A 74 -0.85 5.80 -13.79
CA PHE A 74 -0.04 4.59 -13.78
C PHE A 74 -0.26 3.74 -15.03
N PRO A 75 0.12 4.23 -16.22
CA PRO A 75 -0.21 3.61 -17.50
C PRO A 75 0.26 2.15 -17.65
N ARG A 76 1.29 1.72 -16.95
CA ARG A 76 1.71 0.31 -16.92
C ARG A 76 0.63 -0.63 -16.39
N ALA A 77 -0.24 -0.16 -15.51
CA ALA A 77 -1.32 -0.97 -14.93
C ALA A 77 -2.27 -1.54 -15.99
N ALA A 78 -2.44 -0.84 -17.11
CA ALA A 78 -3.27 -1.32 -18.21
C ALA A 78 -2.63 -2.49 -18.98
N GLU A 79 -1.31 -2.66 -18.88
CA GLU A 79 -0.54 -3.67 -19.62
C GLU A 79 -0.31 -4.95 -18.79
N LEU A 80 -0.55 -4.89 -17.49
CA LEU A 80 -0.39 -6.08 -16.64
C LEU A 80 -1.45 -7.14 -17.01
N PRO A 81 -1.11 -8.44 -16.91
CA PRO A 81 -1.98 -9.52 -17.39
C PRO A 81 -3.41 -9.49 -16.84
N ALA A 82 -3.62 -9.03 -15.61
CA ALA A 82 -4.94 -8.90 -14.99
C ALA A 82 -5.57 -7.51 -15.15
N GLY A 83 -4.91 -6.58 -15.83
CA GLY A 83 -5.39 -5.22 -16.09
C GLY A 83 -6.48 -5.13 -17.18
N PRO A 84 -6.97 -3.94 -17.49
CA PRO A 84 -6.76 -2.68 -16.80
C PRO A 84 -7.50 -2.59 -15.44
N PRO A 85 -7.10 -1.70 -14.51
CA PRO A 85 -7.90 -1.35 -13.33
C PRO A 85 -9.24 -0.71 -13.70
N SER A 86 -10.18 -0.70 -12.77
CA SER A 86 -11.50 -0.11 -12.95
C SER A 86 -11.46 1.42 -12.82
N ALA A 87 -12.25 2.13 -13.61
CA ALA A 87 -12.28 3.59 -13.61
C ALA A 87 -12.85 4.20 -12.32
N ASP A 88 -13.60 3.44 -11.53
CA ASP A 88 -14.22 3.87 -10.27
C ASP A 88 -13.39 3.56 -9.03
N ALA A 89 -12.17 3.04 -9.22
CA ALA A 89 -11.27 2.65 -8.14
C ALA A 89 -9.98 3.49 -8.13
N VAL A 90 -9.42 3.65 -6.93
CA VAL A 90 -8.05 4.11 -6.75
C VAL A 90 -7.11 2.92 -6.80
N LEU A 91 -6.07 3.01 -7.60
CA LEU A 91 -5.06 1.97 -7.73
C LEU A 91 -3.94 2.17 -6.70
N VAL A 92 -3.69 1.18 -5.87
CA VAL A 92 -2.47 1.07 -5.07
C VAL A 92 -1.42 0.35 -5.93
N THR A 93 -0.26 0.99 -6.12
CA THR A 93 0.75 0.50 -7.06
C THR A 93 1.91 -0.19 -6.38
N CYS A 94 2.51 0.43 -5.39
CA CYS A 94 3.63 -0.14 -4.66
C CYS A 94 3.67 0.36 -3.22
N ALA A 95 4.30 -0.42 -2.35
CA ALA A 95 4.66 0.00 -1.02
C ALA A 95 6.12 -0.35 -0.74
N TYR A 96 6.75 0.42 0.12
CA TYR A 96 8.09 0.20 0.62
C TYR A 96 8.07 0.22 2.14
N LEU A 97 8.69 -0.77 2.78
CA LEU A 97 8.95 -0.80 4.21
C LEU A 97 10.46 -0.75 4.43
N VAL A 98 10.92 0.09 5.35
CA VAL A 98 12.32 0.14 5.75
C VAL A 98 12.69 -1.17 6.44
N GLU A 99 11.81 -1.66 7.31
CA GLU A 99 11.94 -2.97 7.93
C GLU A 99 10.76 -3.86 7.56
N ALA A 100 11.05 -5.02 6.96
CA ALA A 100 10.02 -5.99 6.58
C ALA A 100 9.24 -6.58 7.77
N SER A 101 9.79 -6.47 8.98
CA SER A 101 9.18 -6.96 10.23
C SER A 101 8.09 -6.05 10.82
N SER A 102 7.73 -4.96 10.14
CA SER A 102 6.73 -4.00 10.64
C SER A 102 5.40 -4.09 9.90
N PRO A 103 4.61 -5.19 10.06
CA PRO A 103 3.34 -5.37 9.36
C PRO A 103 2.32 -4.28 9.69
N TRP A 104 2.38 -3.70 10.89
CA TRP A 104 1.53 -2.61 11.34
C TRP A 104 1.76 -1.29 10.56
N VAL A 105 2.98 -1.04 10.04
CA VAL A 105 3.25 0.09 9.15
C VAL A 105 2.49 -0.09 7.83
N MET A 106 2.56 -1.28 7.23
CA MET A 106 1.82 -1.60 6.00
C MET A 106 0.31 -1.44 6.20
N GLN A 107 -0.22 -1.94 7.33
CA GLN A 107 -1.64 -1.77 7.67
C GLN A 107 -2.02 -0.29 7.79
N SER A 108 -1.21 0.51 8.46
CA SER A 108 -1.45 1.95 8.60
C SER A 108 -1.45 2.66 7.25
N LEU A 109 -0.55 2.29 6.34
CA LEU A 109 -0.49 2.83 4.98
C LEU A 109 -1.74 2.45 4.16
N PHE A 110 -2.21 1.18 4.24
CA PHE A 110 -3.46 0.78 3.59
C PHE A 110 -4.68 1.49 4.16
N LEU A 111 -4.78 1.61 5.49
CA LEU A 111 -5.89 2.34 6.12
C LEU A 111 -5.91 3.81 5.71
N ALA A 112 -4.76 4.44 5.58
CA ALA A 112 -4.66 5.82 5.08
C ALA A 112 -5.08 5.91 3.61
N ALA A 113 -4.65 4.98 2.76
CA ALA A 113 -5.06 4.92 1.35
C ALA A 113 -6.57 4.70 1.20
N ILE A 114 -7.18 3.82 2.02
CA ILE A 114 -8.64 3.61 2.05
C ILE A 114 -9.36 4.90 2.44
N GLY A 115 -8.89 5.58 3.50
CA GLY A 115 -9.48 6.84 3.95
C GLY A 115 -9.43 7.91 2.87
N ASP A 116 -8.25 8.15 2.29
CA ASP A 116 -8.05 9.16 1.25
C ASP A 116 -8.87 8.86 -0.03
N ALA A 117 -8.89 7.61 -0.47
CA ALA A 117 -9.67 7.21 -1.64
C ALA A 117 -11.18 7.43 -1.44
N ARG A 118 -11.71 7.09 -0.25
CA ARG A 118 -13.12 7.35 0.11
C ARG A 118 -13.44 8.82 0.15
N ASP A 119 -12.60 9.62 0.77
CA ASP A 119 -12.79 11.07 0.89
C ASP A 119 -12.81 11.75 -0.49
N ARG A 120 -12.14 11.14 -1.48
CA ARG A 120 -12.15 11.56 -2.90
C ARG A 120 -13.28 10.95 -3.73
N GLY A 121 -14.18 10.19 -3.11
CA GLY A 121 -15.38 9.63 -3.76
C GLY A 121 -15.13 8.37 -4.60
N ALA A 122 -13.97 7.73 -4.50
CA ALA A 122 -13.76 6.43 -5.10
C ALA A 122 -14.68 5.37 -4.47
N LYS A 123 -15.05 4.35 -5.26
CA LYS A 123 -15.89 3.25 -4.77
C LYS A 123 -15.10 2.11 -4.18
N ALA A 124 -13.82 1.97 -4.57
CA ALA A 124 -12.97 0.87 -4.18
C ALA A 124 -11.49 1.25 -4.19
N LEU A 125 -10.66 0.43 -3.54
CA LEU A 125 -9.24 0.29 -3.86
C LEU A 125 -9.04 -0.93 -4.75
N GLU A 126 -8.14 -0.80 -5.71
CA GLU A 126 -7.62 -1.93 -6.49
C GLU A 126 -6.11 -1.99 -6.36
N THR A 127 -5.58 -3.19 -6.44
CA THR A 127 -4.13 -3.42 -6.51
C THR A 127 -3.83 -4.73 -7.20
N PHE A 128 -2.63 -4.83 -7.78
CA PHE A 128 -2.17 -6.09 -8.34
C PHE A 128 -1.61 -6.99 -7.26
N ALA A 129 -1.99 -8.26 -7.33
CA ALA A 129 -1.56 -9.31 -6.43
C ALA A 129 -0.85 -10.42 -7.19
N TYR A 130 0.04 -11.12 -6.50
CA TYR A 130 0.71 -12.30 -7.00
C TYR A 130 0.38 -13.50 -6.13
N ARG A 131 -0.07 -14.58 -6.77
CA ARG A 131 -0.32 -15.85 -6.11
C ARG A 131 0.94 -16.69 -6.13
N TYR A 132 1.52 -16.86 -4.99
CA TYR A 132 2.73 -17.65 -4.79
C TYR A 132 2.45 -19.17 -4.81
N ARG A 133 3.49 -19.94 -5.05
CA ARG A 133 3.44 -21.38 -4.92
C ARG A 133 3.42 -21.78 -3.45
N GLU A 134 2.79 -22.92 -3.17
CA GLU A 134 2.79 -23.49 -1.83
C GLU A 134 4.23 -23.74 -1.34
N GLY A 135 4.54 -23.34 -0.10
CA GLY A 135 5.87 -23.49 0.50
C GLY A 135 6.82 -22.29 0.38
N GLU A 136 6.54 -21.28 -0.45
CA GLU A 136 7.34 -20.05 -0.46
C GLU A 136 7.03 -19.19 0.77
N SER A 137 8.07 -18.64 1.46
CA SER A 137 7.86 -17.79 2.63
C SER A 137 7.29 -16.43 2.23
N GLN A 138 6.39 -15.87 3.05
CA GLN A 138 5.84 -14.52 2.81
C GLN A 138 6.92 -13.44 2.79
N TYR A 139 7.98 -13.61 3.56
CA TYR A 139 9.09 -12.67 3.62
C TYR A 139 9.89 -12.62 2.30
N GLU A 140 10.26 -13.79 1.77
CA GLU A 140 10.93 -13.88 0.46
C GLU A 140 10.06 -13.31 -0.65
N ARG A 141 8.77 -13.57 -0.59
CA ARG A 141 7.74 -13.07 -1.50
C ARG A 141 7.74 -11.55 -1.56
N PHE A 142 7.68 -10.88 -0.43
CA PHE A 142 7.65 -9.42 -0.37
C PHE A 142 8.96 -8.78 -0.86
N GLN A 143 10.11 -9.42 -0.60
CA GLN A 143 11.41 -8.93 -1.06
C GLN A 143 11.58 -9.00 -2.59
N VAL A 144 10.98 -9.99 -3.23
CA VAL A 144 11.12 -10.22 -4.68
C VAL A 144 10.14 -9.33 -5.48
N HIS A 145 8.93 -9.07 -4.96
CA HIS A 145 7.85 -8.38 -5.69
C HIS A 145 7.35 -7.13 -4.97
N LYS A 146 8.22 -6.17 -4.70
CA LYS A 146 7.87 -4.90 -4.01
C LYS A 146 6.76 -4.07 -4.69
N THR A 147 6.48 -4.34 -5.95
CA THR A 147 5.47 -3.64 -6.75
C THR A 147 4.16 -4.42 -6.92
N ILE A 148 4.10 -5.66 -6.42
CA ILE A 148 2.92 -6.53 -6.51
C ILE A 148 2.79 -7.25 -5.17
N PHE A 149 1.62 -7.15 -4.55
CA PHE A 149 1.38 -7.66 -3.21
C PHE A 149 1.12 -9.18 -3.22
N PRO A 150 1.41 -9.90 -2.12
CA PRO A 150 0.94 -11.27 -1.96
C PRO A 150 -0.59 -11.34 -1.90
N SER A 151 -1.22 -12.30 -2.61
CA SER A 151 -2.68 -12.42 -2.63
C SER A 151 -3.27 -12.75 -1.26
N ASP A 152 -2.60 -13.59 -0.48
CA ASP A 152 -2.99 -13.96 0.88
C ASP A 152 -2.98 -12.74 1.82
N PHE A 153 -1.93 -11.92 1.76
CA PHE A 153 -1.86 -10.68 2.53
C PHE A 153 -3.03 -9.73 2.22
N LEU A 154 -3.41 -9.57 0.95
CA LEU A 154 -4.53 -8.71 0.58
C LEU A 154 -5.88 -9.26 1.03
N ALA A 155 -6.03 -10.59 1.05
CA ALA A 155 -7.26 -11.23 1.54
C ALA A 155 -7.52 -10.90 3.02
N ASP A 156 -6.48 -10.80 3.84
CA ASP A 156 -6.58 -10.40 5.26
C ASP A 156 -7.12 -8.97 5.43
N PHE A 157 -6.94 -8.11 4.41
CA PHE A 157 -7.55 -6.76 4.35
C PHE A 157 -8.96 -6.75 3.75
N GLY A 158 -9.49 -7.90 3.35
CA GLY A 158 -10.81 -8.02 2.73
C GLY A 158 -10.82 -7.76 1.22
N PHE A 159 -9.66 -7.67 0.57
CA PHE A 159 -9.60 -7.64 -0.89
C PHE A 159 -10.08 -8.97 -1.47
N GLN A 160 -10.82 -8.88 -2.55
CA GLN A 160 -11.28 -10.03 -3.32
C GLN A 160 -10.68 -10.00 -4.72
N THR A 161 -10.38 -11.17 -5.28
CA THR A 161 -9.89 -11.26 -6.65
C THR A 161 -10.97 -10.81 -7.62
N LEU A 162 -10.76 -9.72 -8.33
CA LEU A 162 -11.63 -9.24 -9.40
C LEU A 162 -11.36 -9.97 -10.72
N ARG A 163 -10.10 -10.10 -11.08
CA ARG A 163 -9.63 -10.80 -12.29
C ARG A 163 -8.33 -11.52 -12.03
N ARG A 164 -8.11 -12.60 -12.80
CA ARG A 164 -6.88 -13.41 -12.73
C ARG A 164 -6.34 -13.70 -14.13
N ALA A 165 -5.03 -13.58 -14.28
CA ALA A 165 -4.30 -14.01 -15.46
C ALA A 165 -2.98 -14.68 -15.03
N GLY A 166 -2.98 -16.01 -15.04
CA GLY A 166 -1.86 -16.81 -14.51
C GLY A 166 -1.69 -16.62 -13.00
N HIS A 167 -0.51 -16.18 -12.59
CA HIS A 167 -0.17 -15.90 -11.19
C HIS A 167 -0.48 -14.47 -10.76
N VAL A 168 -0.83 -13.58 -11.70
CA VAL A 168 -1.17 -12.19 -11.42
C VAL A 168 -2.68 -12.06 -11.25
N GLU A 169 -3.10 -11.36 -10.23
CA GLU A 169 -4.49 -11.05 -9.93
C GLU A 169 -4.66 -9.53 -9.83
N LEU A 170 -5.79 -9.00 -10.25
CA LEU A 170 -6.27 -7.70 -9.86
C LEU A 170 -7.22 -7.93 -8.68
N ALA A 171 -6.84 -7.44 -7.52
CA ALA A 171 -7.62 -7.53 -6.29
C ALA A 171 -8.34 -6.21 -6.01
N ARG A 172 -9.56 -6.29 -5.50
CA ARG A 172 -10.44 -5.14 -5.25
C ARG A 172 -11.03 -5.18 -3.85
N LEU A 173 -11.02 -4.04 -3.17
CA LEU A 173 -11.68 -3.80 -1.89
C LEU A 173 -12.79 -2.77 -2.09
N GLU A 174 -14.05 -3.21 -2.01
CA GLU A 174 -15.22 -2.34 -2.12
C GLU A 174 -15.45 -1.54 -0.85
N PHE A 175 -15.78 -0.25 -0.99
CA PHE A 175 -16.06 0.62 0.17
C PHE A 175 -17.52 0.55 0.64
N GLY A 176 -18.43 0.06 -0.18
CA GLY A 176 -19.88 0.05 0.14
C GLY A 176 -20.25 -0.79 1.37
N GLY A 177 -19.43 -1.74 1.78
CA GLY A 177 -19.59 -2.55 2.99
C GLY A 177 -18.77 -2.07 4.20
N LEU A 178 -17.93 -1.05 4.03
CA LEU A 178 -17.11 -0.54 5.12
C LEU A 178 -17.91 0.44 5.97
N VAL A 179 -18.22 0.05 7.20
CA VAL A 179 -18.86 0.95 8.17
C VAL A 179 -17.87 2.07 8.51
N PRO A 180 -18.27 3.36 8.45
CA PRO A 180 -17.40 4.44 8.90
C PRO A 180 -17.03 4.22 10.35
N VAL A 181 -15.75 4.12 10.63
CA VAL A 181 -15.27 4.08 12.01
C VAL A 181 -15.39 5.51 12.55
N ALA A 182 -16.26 5.75 13.53
CA ALA A 182 -16.48 7.06 14.13
C ALA A 182 -15.15 7.66 14.61
N GLU A 183 -15.01 8.98 14.46
CA GLU A 183 -13.88 9.73 15.05
C GLU A 183 -13.71 9.35 16.52
N GLY A 184 -12.53 8.94 16.92
CA GLY A 184 -12.25 8.34 18.24
C GLY A 184 -12.10 6.81 18.25
N SER A 185 -12.52 6.13 17.19
CA SER A 185 -12.32 4.67 17.06
C SER A 185 -11.01 4.31 16.33
N ARG A 186 -10.31 5.28 15.72
CA ARG A 186 -8.97 5.04 15.11
C ARG A 186 -7.99 4.45 16.13
N GLU A 187 -7.99 4.99 17.36
CA GLU A 187 -7.17 4.46 18.45
C GLU A 187 -7.63 3.08 18.91
N LYS A 188 -8.94 2.80 18.89
CA LYS A 188 -9.49 1.49 19.25
C LYS A 188 -9.17 0.45 18.18
N VAL A 189 -9.27 0.80 16.89
CA VAL A 189 -8.90 -0.10 15.77
C VAL A 189 -7.40 -0.37 15.80
N LEU A 190 -6.57 0.64 15.99
CA LEU A 190 -5.12 0.47 16.15
C LEU A 190 -4.76 -0.39 17.36
N ARG A 191 -5.53 -0.29 18.46
CA ARG A 191 -5.33 -1.11 19.64
C ARG A 191 -5.74 -2.56 19.40
N VAL A 192 -6.90 -2.79 18.80
CA VAL A 192 -7.38 -4.15 18.46
C VAL A 192 -6.45 -4.84 17.45
N VAL A 193 -5.98 -4.09 16.45
CA VAL A 193 -4.98 -4.60 15.50
C VAL A 193 -3.66 -4.91 16.20
N LYS A 194 -3.18 -4.03 17.09
CA LYS A 194 -1.97 -4.28 17.87
C LYS A 194 -2.09 -5.50 18.79
N GLU A 195 -3.24 -5.68 19.43
CA GLU A 195 -3.52 -6.84 20.31
C GLU A 195 -3.63 -8.14 19.52
N ALA A 196 -4.26 -8.13 18.34
CA ALA A 196 -4.42 -9.31 17.49
C ALA A 196 -3.10 -9.83 16.89
N PHE A 197 -2.08 -8.96 16.75
CA PHE A 197 -0.78 -9.31 16.16
C PHE A 197 0.38 -9.28 17.17
N THR A 198 0.10 -9.11 18.49
CA THR A 198 1.13 -9.31 19.52
C THR A 198 1.32 -10.82 19.70
N PRO A 199 2.51 -11.37 19.42
CA PRO A 199 2.75 -12.79 19.65
C PRO A 199 2.54 -13.09 21.14
N ALA A 200 1.84 -14.20 21.43
CA ALA A 200 1.66 -14.67 22.79
C ALA A 200 3.02 -14.80 23.47
N PRO A 201 3.16 -14.38 24.74
CA PRO A 201 4.41 -14.53 25.46
C PRO A 201 4.82 -16.01 25.45
N ALA A 202 6.08 -16.27 25.12
CA ALA A 202 6.61 -17.63 25.13
C ALA A 202 6.34 -18.29 26.48
N PRO A 203 5.91 -19.55 26.54
CA PRO A 203 5.70 -20.25 27.80
C PRO A 203 7.00 -20.25 28.59
N VAL A 204 6.92 -19.77 29.85
CA VAL A 204 8.05 -19.81 30.78
C VAL A 204 8.35 -21.28 31.04
N PRO A 205 9.59 -21.77 30.80
CA PRO A 205 9.93 -23.13 31.15
C PRO A 205 9.78 -23.33 32.65
N PRO A 206 9.31 -24.51 33.12
CA PRO A 206 9.24 -24.79 34.55
C PRO A 206 10.64 -24.70 35.13
N GLY A 207 10.79 -23.93 36.20
CA GLY A 207 12.04 -23.80 36.94
C GLY A 207 12.50 -25.15 37.53
N PRO A 208 13.79 -25.30 37.84
CA PRO A 208 14.37 -26.55 38.34
C PRO A 208 13.80 -26.94 39.70
#